data_8f8c64476b1d7360d2e6a1805faf5723
#
_entry.id   8f8c64476b1d7360d2e6a1805faf5723
#
_cell.length_a   1.000
_cell.length_b   1.000
_cell.length_c   1.000
_cell.angle_alpha   90.00
_cell.angle_beta   90.00
_cell.angle_gamma   90.00
#
_symmetry.space_group_name_H-M   'P 1'
#
loop_
_entity.id
_entity.type
_entity.pdbx_description
1 polymer ?
#
loop_
_entity_poly.entity_id
_entity_poly.type
_entity_poly.pdbx_seq_one_letter_code
_entity_poly.pdbx_strand_id
1 'polypeptide(L)'
;MLIPNTFNIPAHCSRLIEFESNEALLSCYPDVAKARQDGKLLIIGRGSNLLPVGDYDGIVLRSRIMGKEVHEEGDDVFVKCGSGETVDDVIAWCVSHGYYGMENLSLIPGEVGASAVQNIGAYGVEAKDFITSLHALDLNDGKVVEITNAECEYSYRQSRFKHEWKNRFIILDVTYRLSRVFVPHLDYGNIRSVLAERGIENPTAQMLRDVIIAIRRDKLPDYEVEGNAGSFFMNPIVPMEKYRILAEQYPNMPHYPIDADHEKIPAGWMIDQCGWKGRTVGRAGVHAKQALVLVNRGGATGEEVVNLCHLIQEDVKSKFGIEIKPEVNICG
;
A
#
# COMPACT_ATOMS: atom_id res chain seq x y z
N MET A 1 -7.73 16.30 -17.48
CA MET A 1 -8.12 16.31 -16.04
C MET A 1 -6.91 15.93 -15.21
N LEU A 2 -6.71 16.50 -14.00
CA LEU A 2 -5.58 16.14 -13.14
C LEU A 2 -5.72 14.70 -12.60
N ILE A 3 -4.63 13.95 -12.61
CA ILE A 3 -4.56 12.61 -12.01
C ILE A 3 -4.29 12.77 -10.51
N PRO A 4 -5.16 12.27 -9.62
CA PRO A 4 -4.91 12.30 -8.19
C PRO A 4 -3.63 11.51 -7.83
N ASN A 5 -2.71 12.13 -7.11
CA ASN A 5 -1.52 11.45 -6.58
C ASN A 5 -0.96 12.18 -5.37
N THR A 6 -0.40 11.43 -4.41
CA THR A 6 0.16 11.99 -3.17
C THR A 6 1.61 12.47 -3.32
N PHE A 7 2.25 12.28 -4.47
CA PHE A 7 3.53 12.93 -4.79
C PHE A 7 3.39 14.43 -5.07
N ASN A 8 2.15 14.91 -5.25
CA ASN A 8 1.87 16.29 -5.66
C ASN A 8 2.57 16.67 -6.97
N ILE A 9 2.68 15.71 -7.90
CA ILE A 9 3.23 15.91 -9.24
C ILE A 9 2.07 16.16 -10.19
N PRO A 10 1.98 17.33 -10.85
CA PRO A 10 0.91 17.60 -11.80
C PRO A 10 1.06 16.72 -13.03
N ALA A 11 0.05 15.93 -13.31
CA ALA A 11 -0.10 15.12 -14.52
C ALA A 11 -1.57 15.11 -14.92
N HIS A 12 -1.85 15.04 -16.23
CA HIS A 12 -3.22 15.05 -16.73
C HIS A 12 -3.56 13.73 -17.38
N CYS A 13 -4.84 13.40 -17.41
CA CYS A 13 -5.38 12.31 -18.22
C CYS A 13 -6.40 12.87 -19.22
N SER A 14 -6.64 12.09 -20.29
CA SER A 14 -7.67 12.45 -21.27
C SER A 14 -9.05 12.51 -20.63
N ARG A 15 -9.37 11.57 -19.73
CA ARG A 15 -10.63 11.54 -18.99
C ARG A 15 -10.43 10.91 -17.60
N LEU A 16 -10.93 11.56 -16.55
CA LEU A 16 -11.08 10.99 -15.21
C LEU A 16 -12.55 10.61 -15.02
N ILE A 17 -12.80 9.33 -14.71
CA ILE A 17 -14.13 8.81 -14.36
C ILE A 17 -14.10 8.44 -12.89
N GLU A 18 -14.93 9.10 -12.10
CA GLU A 18 -15.22 8.67 -10.72
C GLU A 18 -16.66 8.14 -10.68
N PHE A 19 -16.89 6.99 -10.03
CA PHE A 19 -18.20 6.35 -9.95
C PHE A 19 -18.54 6.02 -8.49
N GLU A 20 -19.81 6.26 -8.13
CA GLU A 20 -20.30 6.15 -6.74
C GLU A 20 -21.17 4.91 -6.52
N SER A 21 -21.48 4.17 -7.58
CA SER A 21 -22.28 2.94 -7.52
C SER A 21 -21.94 2.00 -8.68
N ASN A 22 -22.39 0.74 -8.58
CA ASN A 22 -22.29 -0.22 -9.68
C ASN A 22 -23.05 0.25 -10.93
N GLU A 23 -24.23 0.85 -10.75
CA GLU A 23 -25.04 1.39 -11.85
C GLU A 23 -24.31 2.52 -12.57
N ALA A 24 -23.65 3.42 -11.82
CA ALA A 24 -22.83 4.49 -12.39
C ALA A 24 -21.67 3.92 -13.20
N LEU A 25 -20.99 2.88 -12.68
CA LEU A 25 -19.92 2.18 -13.38
C LEU A 25 -20.45 1.51 -14.67
N LEU A 26 -21.58 0.80 -14.59
CA LEU A 26 -22.19 0.14 -15.74
C LEU A 26 -22.59 1.13 -16.82
N SER A 27 -22.99 2.34 -16.47
CA SER A 27 -23.32 3.39 -17.46
C SER A 27 -22.13 3.83 -18.31
N CYS A 28 -20.91 3.73 -17.80
CA CYS A 28 -19.67 4.05 -18.53
C CYS A 28 -18.88 2.80 -18.96
N TYR A 29 -19.42 1.60 -18.71
CA TYR A 29 -18.76 0.34 -19.04
C TYR A 29 -18.27 0.23 -20.49
N PRO A 30 -19.03 0.62 -21.55
CA PRO A 30 -18.56 0.53 -22.93
C PRO A 30 -17.25 1.33 -23.15
N ASP A 31 -17.16 2.54 -22.59
CA ASP A 31 -15.97 3.39 -22.71
C ASP A 31 -14.78 2.78 -21.96
N VAL A 32 -15.03 2.27 -20.75
CA VAL A 32 -14.02 1.66 -19.88
C VAL A 32 -13.48 0.37 -20.49
N ALA A 33 -14.37 -0.50 -21.01
CA ALA A 33 -14.00 -1.74 -21.69
C ALA A 33 -13.18 -1.49 -22.94
N LYS A 34 -13.57 -0.48 -23.74
CA LYS A 34 -12.81 -0.04 -24.91
C LYS A 34 -11.43 0.48 -24.52
N ALA A 35 -11.35 1.39 -23.55
CA ALA A 35 -10.08 1.92 -23.06
C ALA A 35 -9.14 0.81 -22.57
N ARG A 36 -9.67 -0.24 -21.90
CA ARG A 36 -8.90 -1.42 -21.52
C ARG A 36 -8.34 -2.16 -22.74
N GLN A 37 -9.17 -2.41 -23.75
CA GLN A 37 -8.74 -3.10 -24.98
C GLN A 37 -7.65 -2.32 -25.73
N ASP A 38 -7.75 -0.99 -25.73
CA ASP A 38 -6.79 -0.07 -26.34
C ASP A 38 -5.50 0.10 -25.49
N GLY A 39 -5.41 -0.51 -24.29
CA GLY A 39 -4.30 -0.33 -23.34
C GLY A 39 -4.26 1.04 -22.68
N LYS A 40 -5.38 1.78 -22.68
CA LYS A 40 -5.53 3.16 -22.22
C LYS A 40 -6.43 3.27 -20.98
N LEU A 41 -6.44 2.25 -20.13
CA LEU A 41 -7.16 2.25 -18.86
C LEU A 41 -6.19 2.19 -17.68
N LEU A 42 -6.29 3.13 -16.76
CA LEU A 42 -5.59 3.14 -15.50
C LEU A 42 -6.61 3.17 -14.35
N ILE A 43 -6.66 2.11 -13.54
CA ILE A 43 -7.53 2.01 -12.37
C ILE A 43 -6.71 2.42 -11.14
N ILE A 44 -7.19 3.43 -10.41
CA ILE A 44 -6.50 3.95 -9.23
C ILE A 44 -7.45 4.08 -8.04
N GLY A 45 -6.89 4.17 -6.83
CA GLY A 45 -7.56 4.77 -5.68
C GLY A 45 -7.23 6.27 -5.62
N ARG A 46 -6.96 6.80 -4.44
CA ARG A 46 -6.58 8.23 -4.29
C ARG A 46 -5.14 8.56 -4.74
N GLY A 47 -4.45 7.62 -5.39
CA GLY A 47 -3.10 7.83 -5.93
C GLY A 47 -1.99 7.81 -4.89
N SER A 48 -2.21 7.17 -3.73
CA SER A 48 -1.21 7.09 -2.64
C SER A 48 -0.06 6.12 -2.91
N ASN A 49 -0.12 5.36 -4.00
CA ASN A 49 0.95 4.47 -4.47
C ASN A 49 1.18 4.66 -5.99
N LEU A 50 1.16 5.91 -6.45
CA LEU A 50 1.27 6.28 -7.85
C LEU A 50 2.33 7.37 -8.04
N LEU A 51 3.21 7.19 -9.04
CA LEU A 51 4.16 8.19 -9.52
C LEU A 51 3.85 8.50 -10.99
N PRO A 52 3.24 9.63 -11.31
CA PRO A 52 3.11 10.07 -12.70
C PRO A 52 4.46 10.59 -13.21
N VAL A 53 4.87 10.13 -14.41
CA VAL A 53 6.08 10.63 -15.09
C VAL A 53 5.74 11.53 -16.27
N GLY A 54 4.48 11.59 -16.64
CA GLY A 54 3.94 12.44 -17.71
C GLY A 54 2.42 12.40 -17.71
N ASP A 55 1.83 13.02 -18.71
CA ASP A 55 0.40 12.96 -18.95
C ASP A 55 0.01 11.55 -19.46
N TYR A 56 -1.17 11.11 -19.09
CA TYR A 56 -1.70 9.79 -19.46
C TYR A 56 -2.77 9.93 -20.56
N ASP A 57 -2.45 9.45 -21.77
CA ASP A 57 -3.39 9.48 -22.89
C ASP A 57 -4.42 8.34 -22.79
N GLY A 58 -5.31 8.44 -21.80
CA GLY A 58 -6.31 7.41 -21.55
C GLY A 58 -7.34 7.80 -20.49
N ILE A 59 -8.13 6.81 -20.09
CA ILE A 59 -9.11 6.91 -19.02
C ILE A 59 -8.45 6.52 -17.69
N VAL A 60 -8.53 7.42 -16.72
CA VAL A 60 -8.26 7.11 -15.30
C VAL A 60 -9.59 6.84 -14.63
N LEU A 61 -9.72 5.67 -14.00
CA LEU A 61 -10.94 5.22 -13.33
C LEU A 61 -10.72 5.12 -11.83
N ARG A 62 -11.64 5.69 -11.03
CA ARG A 62 -11.57 5.67 -9.58
C ARG A 62 -12.93 5.39 -8.97
N SER A 63 -12.98 4.43 -8.03
CA SER A 63 -14.17 4.18 -7.23
C SER A 63 -14.36 5.23 -6.15
N ARG A 64 -15.63 5.65 -5.99
CA ARG A 64 -16.13 6.47 -4.89
C ARG A 64 -17.30 5.76 -4.19
N ILE A 65 -17.39 4.44 -4.35
CA ILE A 65 -18.40 3.64 -3.64
C ILE A 65 -18.07 3.66 -2.16
N MET A 66 -18.98 4.24 -1.39
CA MET A 66 -18.89 4.37 0.07
C MET A 66 -19.88 3.44 0.74
N GLY A 67 -19.77 3.33 2.06
CA GLY A 67 -20.71 2.59 2.90
C GLY A 67 -20.07 1.38 3.57
N LYS A 68 -20.67 0.99 4.70
CA LYS A 68 -20.26 -0.13 5.52
C LYS A 68 -21.49 -0.93 5.92
N GLU A 69 -21.47 -2.24 5.69
CA GLU A 69 -22.48 -3.18 6.11
C GLU A 69 -21.85 -4.18 7.10
N VAL A 70 -22.58 -4.53 8.16
CA VAL A 70 -22.04 -5.42 9.21
C VAL A 70 -22.94 -6.63 9.35
N HIS A 71 -22.31 -7.79 9.43
CA HIS A 71 -22.95 -9.05 9.80
C HIS A 71 -22.13 -9.70 10.92
N GLU A 72 -22.80 -10.16 11.99
CA GLU A 72 -22.16 -10.73 13.18
C GLU A 72 -22.53 -12.20 13.33
N GLU A 73 -21.53 -13.04 13.60
CA GLU A 73 -21.68 -14.48 13.87
C GLU A 73 -20.86 -14.85 15.12
N GLY A 74 -21.49 -14.79 16.30
CA GLY A 74 -20.78 -14.99 17.56
C GLY A 74 -19.76 -13.87 17.81
N ASP A 75 -18.48 -14.25 17.97
CA ASP A 75 -17.38 -13.30 18.11
C ASP A 75 -16.81 -12.81 16.76
N ASP A 76 -17.20 -13.44 15.67
CA ASP A 76 -16.78 -13.01 14.33
C ASP A 76 -17.67 -11.87 13.82
N VAL A 77 -17.03 -10.87 13.23
CA VAL A 77 -17.71 -9.71 12.65
C VAL A 77 -17.26 -9.55 11.21
N PHE A 78 -18.22 -9.63 10.29
CA PHE A 78 -17.97 -9.40 8.86
C PHE A 78 -18.35 -7.97 8.52
N VAL A 79 -17.38 -7.19 8.07
CA VAL A 79 -17.55 -5.79 7.69
C VAL A 79 -17.31 -5.65 6.21
N LYS A 80 -18.39 -5.46 5.43
CA LYS A 80 -18.32 -5.17 4.00
C LYS A 80 -18.21 -3.68 3.79
N CYS A 81 -17.15 -3.26 3.11
CA CYS A 81 -16.80 -1.84 2.90
C CYS A 81 -16.75 -1.50 1.41
N GLY A 82 -17.38 -0.41 1.02
CA GLY A 82 -17.27 0.12 -0.34
C GLY A 82 -15.81 0.43 -0.72
N SER A 83 -15.45 0.16 -1.97
CA SER A 83 -14.05 0.24 -2.44
C SER A 83 -13.45 1.65 -2.40
N GLY A 84 -14.28 2.71 -2.36
CA GLY A 84 -13.86 4.12 -2.22
C GLY A 84 -13.66 4.59 -0.77
N GLU A 85 -14.02 3.77 0.24
CA GLU A 85 -13.76 4.09 1.64
C GLU A 85 -12.26 4.22 1.91
N THR A 86 -11.86 5.16 2.77
CA THR A 86 -10.48 5.26 3.24
C THR A 86 -10.20 4.16 4.26
N VAL A 87 -9.12 3.41 4.09
CA VAL A 87 -8.78 2.28 4.98
C VAL A 87 -8.64 2.74 6.44
N ASP A 88 -7.98 3.87 6.69
CA ASP A 88 -7.79 4.38 8.06
C ASP A 88 -9.11 4.80 8.71
N ASP A 89 -10.06 5.36 7.95
CA ASP A 89 -11.39 5.71 8.45
C ASP A 89 -12.22 4.45 8.76
N VAL A 90 -12.09 3.40 7.93
CA VAL A 90 -12.71 2.09 8.21
C VAL A 90 -12.16 1.52 9.51
N ILE A 91 -10.83 1.52 9.71
CA ILE A 91 -10.21 0.99 10.94
C ILE A 91 -10.66 1.80 12.16
N ALA A 92 -10.67 3.14 12.08
CA ALA A 92 -11.14 3.99 13.17
C ALA A 92 -12.59 3.70 13.52
N TRP A 93 -13.43 3.54 12.51
CA TRP A 93 -14.84 3.20 12.68
C TRP A 93 -15.00 1.81 13.32
N CYS A 94 -14.29 0.79 12.84
CA CYS A 94 -14.31 -0.56 13.39
C CYS A 94 -13.91 -0.56 14.87
N VAL A 95 -12.79 0.06 15.24
CA VAL A 95 -12.33 0.15 16.63
C VAL A 95 -13.38 0.82 17.53
N SER A 96 -14.02 1.90 17.06
CA SER A 96 -15.06 2.60 17.83
C SER A 96 -16.34 1.79 18.04
N HIS A 97 -16.58 0.75 17.19
CA HIS A 97 -17.74 -0.16 17.30
C HIS A 97 -17.39 -1.50 17.97
N GLY A 98 -16.14 -1.68 18.44
CA GLY A 98 -15.71 -2.93 19.08
C GLY A 98 -15.49 -4.07 18.07
N TYR A 99 -15.02 -3.74 16.86
CA TYR A 99 -14.63 -4.68 15.81
C TYR A 99 -13.12 -4.60 15.62
N TYR A 100 -12.39 -5.65 16.01
CA TYR A 100 -10.96 -5.63 16.19
C TYR A 100 -10.20 -6.51 15.20
N GLY A 101 -8.93 -6.17 14.95
CA GLY A 101 -7.97 -6.93 14.17
C GLY A 101 -7.08 -6.05 13.28
N MET A 102 -7.62 -5.02 12.65
CA MET A 102 -6.91 -4.19 11.66
C MET A 102 -6.13 -3.01 12.26
N GLU A 103 -6.00 -2.88 13.57
CA GLU A 103 -5.40 -1.71 14.25
C GLU A 103 -3.99 -1.39 13.73
N ASN A 104 -3.20 -2.44 13.41
CA ASN A 104 -1.83 -2.30 12.92
C ASN A 104 -1.74 -1.68 11.51
N LEU A 105 -2.84 -1.66 10.75
CA LEU A 105 -2.92 -1.00 9.44
C LEU A 105 -3.29 0.49 9.51
N SER A 106 -3.40 1.05 10.71
CA SER A 106 -3.80 2.45 10.93
C SER A 106 -2.88 3.44 10.22
N LEU A 107 -3.47 4.54 9.76
CA LEU A 107 -2.81 5.64 9.05
C LEU A 107 -2.16 5.21 7.72
N ILE A 108 -2.60 4.12 7.08
CA ILE A 108 -2.19 3.83 5.69
C ILE A 108 -3.07 4.66 4.77
N PRO A 109 -2.47 5.53 3.93
CA PRO A 109 -3.23 6.46 3.07
C PRO A 109 -3.69 5.74 1.79
N GLY A 110 -4.75 4.98 1.84
CA GLY A 110 -5.28 4.26 0.69
C GLY A 110 -6.77 4.01 0.80
N GLU A 111 -7.39 3.66 -0.31
CA GLU A 111 -8.78 3.26 -0.37
C GLU A 111 -8.91 1.73 -0.30
N VAL A 112 -10.03 1.25 0.19
CA VAL A 112 -10.35 -0.17 0.43
C VAL A 112 -10.09 -1.03 -0.81
N GLY A 113 -10.59 -0.65 -1.98
CA GLY A 113 -10.37 -1.41 -3.20
C GLY A 113 -8.88 -1.50 -3.60
N ALA A 114 -8.16 -0.38 -3.51
CA ALA A 114 -6.72 -0.35 -3.81
C ALA A 114 -5.90 -1.15 -2.77
N SER A 115 -6.34 -1.18 -1.51
CA SER A 115 -5.71 -1.95 -0.44
C SER A 115 -5.75 -3.45 -0.69
N ALA A 116 -6.87 -3.95 -1.24
CA ALA A 116 -7.02 -5.34 -1.63
C ALA A 116 -6.13 -5.69 -2.84
N VAL A 117 -6.03 -4.82 -3.84
CA VAL A 117 -5.10 -5.02 -4.98
C VAL A 117 -3.66 -5.13 -4.53
N GLN A 118 -3.22 -4.24 -3.63
CA GLN A 118 -1.83 -4.13 -3.19
C GLN A 118 -1.47 -5.12 -2.07
N ASN A 119 -2.45 -5.76 -1.43
CA ASN A 119 -2.26 -6.48 -0.17
C ASN A 119 -1.46 -5.61 0.81
N ILE A 120 -2.03 -4.44 1.17
CA ILE A 120 -1.36 -3.51 2.07
C ILE A 120 -1.00 -4.21 3.39
N GLY A 121 0.10 -3.78 4.00
CA GLY A 121 0.53 -4.35 5.27
C GLY A 121 1.45 -3.44 6.03
N ALA A 122 1.33 -3.47 7.34
CA ALA A 122 2.19 -2.76 8.27
C ALA A 122 2.22 -3.49 9.61
N TYR A 123 3.31 -3.35 10.34
CA TYR A 123 3.46 -3.82 11.72
C TYR A 123 3.05 -5.29 11.93
N GLY A 124 3.45 -6.16 10.99
CA GLY A 124 3.30 -7.61 11.13
C GLY A 124 1.98 -8.18 10.63
N VAL A 125 1.05 -7.36 10.10
CA VAL A 125 -0.21 -7.81 9.52
C VAL A 125 -0.37 -7.30 8.08
N GLU A 126 -1.15 -8.01 7.28
CA GLU A 126 -1.48 -7.66 5.90
C GLU A 126 -3.00 -7.68 5.68
N ALA A 127 -3.50 -6.99 4.67
CA ALA A 127 -4.93 -6.93 4.36
C ALA A 127 -5.52 -8.34 4.12
N LYS A 128 -4.77 -9.24 3.50
CA LYS A 128 -5.16 -10.65 3.28
C LYS A 128 -5.54 -11.41 4.55
N ASP A 129 -4.98 -11.00 5.70
CA ASP A 129 -5.23 -11.69 6.98
C ASP A 129 -6.67 -11.46 7.46
N PHE A 130 -7.34 -10.44 6.92
CA PHE A 130 -8.70 -10.03 7.28
C PHE A 130 -9.69 -10.19 6.13
N ILE A 131 -9.28 -10.03 4.86
CA ILE A 131 -10.16 -10.17 3.70
C ILE A 131 -10.71 -11.58 3.62
N THR A 132 -12.05 -11.72 3.51
CA THR A 132 -12.71 -12.99 3.22
C THR A 132 -13.10 -13.13 1.76
N SER A 133 -13.72 -12.08 1.21
CA SER A 133 -14.12 -11.99 -0.19
C SER A 133 -14.23 -10.53 -0.62
N LEU A 134 -14.41 -10.31 -1.89
CA LEU A 134 -14.70 -9.02 -2.48
C LEU A 134 -15.63 -9.18 -3.69
N HIS A 135 -16.40 -8.15 -4.01
CA HIS A 135 -17.13 -8.09 -5.27
C HIS A 135 -16.39 -7.22 -6.27
N ALA A 136 -16.33 -7.67 -7.50
CA ALA A 136 -15.69 -6.93 -8.58
C ALA A 136 -16.49 -7.06 -9.89
N LEU A 137 -16.48 -6.00 -10.69
CA LEU A 137 -16.96 -6.02 -12.07
C LEU A 137 -15.86 -6.62 -12.95
N ASP A 138 -16.16 -7.73 -13.64
CA ASP A 138 -15.29 -8.29 -14.68
C ASP A 138 -15.45 -7.51 -15.99
N LEU A 139 -14.38 -6.87 -16.46
CA LEU A 139 -14.38 -6.11 -17.70
C LEU A 139 -14.39 -6.99 -18.97
N ASN A 140 -14.37 -8.32 -18.84
CA ASN A 140 -14.53 -9.22 -19.98
C ASN A 140 -16.00 -9.34 -20.42
N ASP A 141 -16.94 -9.35 -19.48
CA ASP A 141 -18.37 -9.60 -19.77
C ASP A 141 -19.33 -8.63 -19.06
N GLY A 142 -18.79 -7.69 -18.27
CA GLY A 142 -19.58 -6.68 -17.57
C GLY A 142 -20.40 -7.23 -16.40
N LYS A 143 -20.05 -8.41 -15.87
CA LYS A 143 -20.75 -9.00 -14.72
C LYS A 143 -20.01 -8.76 -13.42
N VAL A 144 -20.79 -8.61 -12.37
CA VAL A 144 -20.27 -8.60 -11.01
C VAL A 144 -20.05 -10.04 -10.56
N VAL A 145 -18.87 -10.30 -10.03
CA VAL A 145 -18.47 -11.60 -9.49
C VAL A 145 -17.99 -11.43 -8.05
N GLU A 146 -18.24 -12.43 -7.22
CA GLU A 146 -17.59 -12.57 -5.93
C GLU A 146 -16.28 -13.31 -6.12
N ILE A 147 -15.21 -12.81 -5.49
CA ILE A 147 -13.86 -13.37 -5.52
C ILE A 147 -13.43 -13.61 -4.07
N THR A 148 -13.07 -14.84 -3.75
CA THR A 148 -12.62 -15.23 -2.42
C THR A 148 -11.17 -14.80 -2.16
N ASN A 149 -10.79 -14.73 -0.90
CA ASN A 149 -9.39 -14.49 -0.50
C ASN A 149 -8.42 -15.48 -1.18
N ALA A 150 -8.76 -16.77 -1.20
CA ALA A 150 -7.92 -17.82 -1.79
C ALA A 150 -7.67 -17.61 -3.28
N GLU A 151 -8.68 -17.15 -4.02
CA GLU A 151 -8.56 -16.87 -5.46
C GLU A 151 -7.65 -15.68 -5.76
N CYS A 152 -7.51 -14.75 -4.80
CA CYS A 152 -6.63 -13.58 -4.94
C CYS A 152 -5.14 -13.94 -4.91
N GLU A 153 -4.75 -15.12 -4.44
CA GLU A 153 -3.36 -15.62 -4.33
C GLU A 153 -2.40 -14.58 -3.72
N TYR A 154 -2.82 -14.03 -2.58
CA TYR A 154 -2.06 -13.00 -1.90
C TYR A 154 -0.68 -13.47 -1.41
N SER A 155 0.31 -12.65 -1.64
CA SER A 155 1.62 -12.75 -1.01
C SER A 155 2.15 -11.35 -0.67
N TYR A 156 3.38 -11.25 -0.15
CA TYR A 156 3.95 -9.96 0.25
C TYR A 156 3.89 -8.93 -0.87
N ARG A 157 3.02 -7.92 -0.73
CA ARG A 157 2.77 -6.85 -1.72
C ARG A 157 2.32 -7.36 -3.09
N GLN A 158 1.75 -8.55 -3.16
CA GLN A 158 1.31 -9.17 -4.41
C GLN A 158 -0.11 -9.71 -4.29
N SER A 159 -0.80 -9.72 -5.42
CA SER A 159 -2.08 -10.38 -5.64
C SER A 159 -2.24 -10.68 -7.13
N ARG A 160 -3.19 -11.51 -7.51
CA ARG A 160 -3.52 -11.75 -8.93
C ARG A 160 -3.94 -10.47 -9.66
N PHE A 161 -4.47 -9.48 -8.96
CA PHE A 161 -4.83 -8.17 -9.56
C PHE A 161 -3.61 -7.40 -10.08
N LYS A 162 -2.40 -7.69 -9.61
CA LYS A 162 -1.15 -7.08 -10.12
C LYS A 162 -0.52 -7.85 -11.29
N HIS A 163 -1.00 -9.05 -11.57
CA HIS A 163 -0.48 -9.97 -12.58
C HIS A 163 -1.53 -10.30 -13.63
N GLU A 164 -2.00 -11.53 -13.71
CA GLU A 164 -2.92 -12.02 -14.75
C GLU A 164 -4.30 -11.35 -14.73
N TRP A 165 -4.70 -10.75 -13.60
CA TRP A 165 -5.95 -9.99 -13.47
C TRP A 165 -5.76 -8.48 -13.63
N LYS A 166 -4.57 -8.03 -14.01
CA LYS A 166 -4.29 -6.60 -14.18
C LYS A 166 -5.27 -5.96 -15.17
N ASN A 167 -5.92 -4.89 -14.72
CA ASN A 167 -6.95 -4.16 -15.47
C ASN A 167 -8.15 -5.03 -15.93
N ARG A 168 -8.36 -6.23 -15.35
CA ARG A 168 -9.53 -7.06 -15.64
C ARG A 168 -10.70 -6.74 -14.72
N PHE A 169 -10.44 -6.56 -13.45
CA PHE A 169 -11.46 -6.39 -12.43
C PHE A 169 -11.46 -4.98 -11.85
N ILE A 170 -12.66 -4.45 -11.63
CA ILE A 170 -12.89 -3.22 -10.87
C ILE A 170 -13.55 -3.62 -9.56
N ILE A 171 -12.81 -3.49 -8.44
CA ILE A 171 -13.32 -3.85 -7.11
C ILE A 171 -14.40 -2.84 -6.70
N LEU A 172 -15.54 -3.35 -6.24
CA LEU A 172 -16.71 -2.59 -5.81
C LEU A 172 -16.80 -2.49 -4.28
N ASP A 173 -16.52 -3.59 -3.60
CA ASP A 173 -16.46 -3.68 -2.14
C ASP A 173 -15.49 -4.78 -1.70
N VAL A 174 -15.13 -4.76 -0.42
CA VAL A 174 -14.29 -5.78 0.24
C VAL A 174 -14.93 -6.14 1.57
N THR A 175 -15.03 -7.42 1.86
CA THR A 175 -15.53 -7.96 3.13
C THR A 175 -14.35 -8.39 3.99
N TYR A 176 -14.25 -7.80 5.19
CA TYR A 176 -13.25 -8.13 6.20
C TYR A 176 -13.89 -8.96 7.31
N ARG A 177 -13.21 -10.02 7.77
CA ARG A 177 -13.54 -10.73 9.00
C ARG A 177 -12.72 -10.17 10.15
N LEU A 178 -13.40 -9.62 11.12
CA LEU A 178 -12.87 -9.01 12.35
C LEU A 178 -13.39 -9.79 13.56
N SER A 179 -13.01 -9.37 14.77
CA SER A 179 -13.44 -10.02 16.02
C SER A 179 -14.02 -9.03 17.02
N ARG A 180 -14.96 -9.49 17.84
CA ARG A 180 -15.40 -8.81 19.06
C ARG A 180 -14.37 -8.92 20.18
N VAL A 181 -13.45 -9.88 20.09
CA VAL A 181 -12.39 -10.08 21.09
C VAL A 181 -11.11 -9.42 20.60
N PHE A 182 -10.63 -8.44 21.33
CA PHE A 182 -9.39 -7.76 20.99
C PHE A 182 -8.17 -8.59 21.37
N VAL A 183 -7.32 -8.91 20.36
CA VAL A 183 -6.02 -9.56 20.54
C VAL A 183 -4.94 -8.66 19.93
N PRO A 184 -4.10 -7.98 20.74
CA PRO A 184 -3.13 -7.03 20.24
C PRO A 184 -1.94 -7.71 19.54
N HIS A 185 -1.59 -7.24 18.34
CA HIS A 185 -0.37 -7.63 17.62
C HIS A 185 0.76 -6.65 17.96
N LEU A 186 1.67 -7.03 18.86
CA LEU A 186 2.70 -6.15 19.43
C LEU A 186 4.13 -6.49 19.03
N ASP A 187 4.36 -7.62 18.33
CA ASP A 187 5.69 -8.21 18.17
C ASP A 187 6.47 -7.64 16.97
N TYR A 188 5.98 -6.61 16.33
CA TYR A 188 6.66 -6.00 15.19
C TYR A 188 7.20 -4.60 15.50
N GLY A 189 8.46 -4.37 15.11
CA GLY A 189 9.09 -3.06 15.25
C GLY A 189 9.28 -2.62 16.71
N ASN A 190 8.95 -1.36 17.00
CA ASN A 190 9.13 -0.75 18.31
C ASN A 190 7.81 -0.51 19.06
N ILE A 191 6.73 -1.23 18.72
CA ILE A 191 5.41 -1.03 19.36
C ILE A 191 5.50 -1.28 20.87
N ARG A 192 6.08 -2.41 21.29
CA ARG A 192 6.25 -2.74 22.73
C ARG A 192 7.08 -1.70 23.48
N SER A 193 8.14 -1.18 22.88
CA SER A 193 8.98 -0.13 23.46
C SER A 193 8.20 1.15 23.69
N VAL A 194 7.46 1.61 22.67
CA VAL A 194 6.66 2.83 22.78
C VAL A 194 5.50 2.69 23.79
N LEU A 195 4.88 1.51 23.86
CA LEU A 195 3.87 1.23 24.91
C LEU A 195 4.48 1.30 26.31
N ALA A 196 5.64 0.67 26.52
CA ALA A 196 6.36 0.69 27.79
C ALA A 196 6.78 2.11 28.20
N GLU A 197 7.31 2.91 27.25
CA GLU A 197 7.66 4.33 27.49
C GLU A 197 6.45 5.18 27.91
N ARG A 198 5.24 4.79 27.47
CA ARG A 198 3.97 5.43 27.88
C ARG A 198 3.34 4.82 29.13
N GLY A 199 3.96 3.82 29.74
CA GLY A 199 3.42 3.11 30.92
C GLY A 199 2.17 2.29 30.64
N ILE A 200 2.00 1.82 29.37
CA ILE A 200 0.84 1.03 28.93
C ILE A 200 1.23 -0.44 28.91
N GLU A 201 0.78 -1.22 29.88
CA GLU A 201 1.03 -2.68 29.95
C GLU A 201 -0.02 -3.48 29.16
N ASN A 202 -1.29 -3.08 29.28
CA ASN A 202 -2.41 -3.75 28.64
C ASN A 202 -3.16 -2.75 27.74
N PRO A 203 -2.73 -2.59 26.48
CA PRO A 203 -3.35 -1.62 25.58
C PRO A 203 -4.76 -2.03 25.18
N THR A 204 -5.67 -1.08 25.11
CA THR A 204 -6.92 -1.23 24.36
C THR A 204 -6.64 -1.12 22.85
N ALA A 205 -7.58 -1.52 22.01
CA ALA A 205 -7.47 -1.36 20.55
C ALA A 205 -7.22 0.11 20.15
N GLN A 206 -7.91 1.06 20.81
CA GLN A 206 -7.70 2.49 20.55
C GLN A 206 -6.30 2.95 20.97
N MET A 207 -5.79 2.51 22.13
CA MET A 207 -4.43 2.83 22.55
C MET A 207 -3.37 2.27 21.60
N LEU A 208 -3.56 1.04 21.11
CA LEU A 208 -2.68 0.45 20.10
C LEU A 208 -2.70 1.27 18.81
N ARG A 209 -3.89 1.62 18.31
CA ARG A 209 -4.06 2.48 17.12
C ARG A 209 -3.33 3.81 17.32
N ASP A 210 -3.50 4.48 18.46
CA ASP A 210 -2.87 5.78 18.76
C ASP A 210 -1.34 5.69 18.80
N VAL A 211 -0.80 4.60 19.33
CA VAL A 211 0.65 4.32 19.33
C VAL A 211 1.17 4.12 17.90
N ILE A 212 0.47 3.34 17.09
CA ILE A 212 0.85 3.10 15.69
C ILE A 212 0.82 4.40 14.88
N ILE A 213 -0.22 5.20 15.04
CA ILE A 213 -0.33 6.53 14.40
C ILE A 213 0.84 7.42 14.81
N ALA A 214 1.19 7.45 16.09
CA ALA A 214 2.31 8.26 16.58
C ALA A 214 3.65 7.81 15.99
N ILE A 215 3.91 6.49 15.97
CA ILE A 215 5.12 5.92 15.37
C ILE A 215 5.19 6.27 13.86
N ARG A 216 4.07 6.18 13.16
CA ARG A 216 4.02 6.48 11.72
C ARG A 216 4.24 7.96 11.45
N ARG A 217 3.60 8.86 12.21
CA ARG A 217 3.78 10.32 12.07
C ARG A 217 5.18 10.77 12.41
N ASP A 218 5.86 10.09 13.33
CA ASP A 218 7.27 10.40 13.60
C ASP A 218 8.20 9.97 12.45
N LYS A 219 7.93 8.84 11.82
CA LYS A 219 8.83 8.24 10.82
C LYS A 219 8.54 8.67 9.37
N LEU A 220 7.27 8.89 9.02
CA LEU A 220 6.84 9.13 7.65
C LEU A 220 6.49 10.61 7.44
N PRO A 221 6.85 11.18 6.28
CA PRO A 221 6.41 12.52 5.95
C PRO A 221 4.90 12.56 5.67
N ASP A 222 4.27 13.66 6.07
CA ASP A 222 2.92 13.96 5.63
C ASP A 222 2.96 14.33 4.14
N TYR A 223 2.23 13.59 3.31
CA TYR A 223 2.21 13.82 1.86
C TYR A 223 1.55 15.15 1.46
N GLU A 224 0.75 15.76 2.33
CA GLU A 224 0.19 17.11 2.10
C GLU A 224 1.26 18.21 2.25
N VAL A 225 2.28 17.94 3.07
CA VAL A 225 3.41 18.86 3.30
C VAL A 225 4.59 18.53 2.38
N GLU A 226 4.94 17.27 2.27
CA GLU A 226 6.04 16.78 1.46
C GLU A 226 5.58 15.59 0.61
N GLY A 227 5.25 15.85 -0.66
CA GLY A 227 4.67 14.87 -1.58
C GLY A 227 5.48 13.57 -1.63
N ASN A 228 4.80 12.44 -1.47
CA ASN A 228 5.40 11.10 -1.48
C ASN A 228 4.33 10.02 -1.73
N ALA A 229 4.74 8.78 -1.93
CA ALA A 229 3.84 7.63 -2.06
C ALA A 229 4.14 6.53 -1.01
N GLY A 230 4.57 6.92 0.19
CA GLY A 230 5.00 5.99 1.22
C GLY A 230 6.31 5.29 0.86
N SER A 231 6.44 4.03 1.24
CA SER A 231 7.62 3.22 0.89
C SER A 231 7.74 3.05 -0.62
N PHE A 232 8.83 3.56 -1.19
CA PHE A 232 9.03 3.52 -2.65
C PHE A 232 9.51 2.16 -3.14
N PHE A 233 10.28 1.43 -2.32
CA PHE A 233 10.84 0.14 -2.68
C PHE A 233 10.28 -1.00 -1.84
N MET A 234 10.13 -2.17 -2.45
CA MET A 234 9.87 -3.41 -1.74
C MET A 234 11.12 -3.87 -0.99
N ASN A 235 10.94 -4.51 0.15
CA ASN A 235 12.01 -5.22 0.82
C ASN A 235 12.33 -6.49 -0.01
N PRO A 236 13.58 -6.68 -0.47
CA PRO A 236 13.94 -7.85 -1.24
C PRO A 236 13.93 -9.12 -0.37
N ILE A 237 13.46 -10.20 -0.97
CA ILE A 237 13.59 -11.55 -0.44
C ILE A 237 14.78 -12.17 -1.16
N VAL A 238 15.75 -12.66 -0.40
CA VAL A 238 17.01 -13.21 -0.91
C VAL A 238 17.18 -14.66 -0.45
N PRO A 239 17.91 -15.51 -1.22
CA PRO A 239 18.28 -16.84 -0.77
C PRO A 239 19.09 -16.80 0.53
N MET A 240 18.92 -17.80 1.39
CA MET A 240 19.63 -17.96 2.67
C MET A 240 21.16 -17.86 2.51
N GLU A 241 21.71 -18.42 1.43
CA GLU A 241 23.14 -18.31 1.12
C GLU A 241 23.60 -16.86 0.96
N LYS A 242 22.83 -16.06 0.19
CA LYS A 242 23.12 -14.64 0.00
C LYS A 242 23.04 -13.87 1.32
N TYR A 243 22.03 -14.17 2.14
CA TYR A 243 21.89 -13.58 3.47
C TYR A 243 23.11 -13.86 4.34
N ARG A 244 23.57 -15.12 4.42
CA ARG A 244 24.72 -15.52 5.25
C ARG A 244 25.99 -14.75 4.88
N ILE A 245 26.29 -14.63 3.57
CA ILE A 245 27.44 -13.86 3.09
C ILE A 245 27.36 -12.40 3.55
N LEU A 246 26.17 -11.80 3.49
CA LEU A 246 25.98 -10.40 3.93
C LEU A 246 26.02 -10.27 5.45
N ALA A 247 25.51 -11.23 6.20
CA ALA A 247 25.53 -11.22 7.67
C ALA A 247 26.94 -11.30 8.25
N GLU A 248 27.88 -11.97 7.58
CA GLU A 248 29.31 -11.96 7.94
C GLU A 248 29.92 -10.55 7.79
N GLN A 249 29.54 -9.82 6.73
CA GLN A 249 30.03 -8.47 6.48
C GLN A 249 29.32 -7.39 7.31
N TYR A 250 28.05 -7.64 7.63
CA TYR A 250 27.17 -6.72 8.35
C TYR A 250 26.47 -7.44 9.51
N PRO A 251 27.15 -7.72 10.64
CA PRO A 251 26.58 -8.53 11.73
C PRO A 251 25.31 -7.98 12.38
N ASN A 252 25.08 -6.66 12.25
CA ASN A 252 23.87 -5.99 12.78
C ASN A 252 22.82 -5.72 11.69
N MET A 253 22.91 -6.38 10.53
CA MET A 253 21.93 -6.23 9.46
C MET A 253 20.57 -6.74 9.92
N PRO A 254 19.51 -5.91 9.90
CA PRO A 254 18.16 -6.37 10.20
C PRO A 254 17.68 -7.34 9.12
N HIS A 255 16.97 -8.39 9.53
CA HIS A 255 16.42 -9.38 8.62
C HIS A 255 15.14 -9.99 9.20
N TYR A 256 14.36 -10.62 8.35
CA TYR A 256 13.12 -11.30 8.72
C TYR A 256 13.03 -12.63 7.97
N PRO A 257 12.94 -13.76 8.68
CA PRO A 257 12.81 -15.08 8.05
C PRO A 257 11.48 -15.17 7.28
N ILE A 258 11.55 -15.72 6.07
CA ILE A 258 10.37 -16.00 5.23
C ILE A 258 10.06 -17.50 5.28
N ASP A 259 11.08 -18.34 4.99
CA ASP A 259 11.02 -19.77 5.03
C ASP A 259 12.43 -20.34 5.30
N ALA A 260 12.61 -21.66 5.14
CA ALA A 260 13.92 -22.32 5.38
C ALA A 260 15.02 -21.83 4.43
N ASP A 261 14.65 -21.35 3.25
CA ASP A 261 15.57 -21.05 2.15
C ASP A 261 15.68 -19.54 1.85
N HIS A 262 14.85 -18.69 2.48
CA HIS A 262 14.78 -17.27 2.14
C HIS A 262 14.70 -16.36 3.36
N GLU A 263 15.39 -15.21 3.24
CA GLU A 263 15.35 -14.10 4.18
C GLU A 263 14.91 -12.81 3.49
N LYS A 264 14.14 -11.99 4.21
CA LYS A 264 13.77 -10.64 3.76
C LYS A 264 14.65 -9.61 4.42
N ILE A 265 15.34 -8.79 3.61
CA ILE A 265 16.24 -7.73 4.07
C ILE A 265 15.53 -6.38 3.90
N PRO A 266 15.49 -5.50 4.92
CA PRO A 266 14.91 -4.17 4.79
C PRO A 266 15.66 -3.30 3.77
N ALA A 267 14.99 -2.95 2.68
CA ALA A 267 15.56 -2.06 1.66
C ALA A 267 15.93 -0.69 2.25
N GLY A 268 15.15 -0.18 3.21
CA GLY A 268 15.47 1.08 3.88
C GLY A 268 16.81 1.06 4.62
N TRP A 269 17.19 -0.06 5.21
CA TRP A 269 18.51 -0.21 5.82
C TRP A 269 19.62 -0.18 4.75
N MET A 270 19.46 -0.90 3.64
CA MET A 270 20.45 -0.89 2.56
C MET A 270 20.63 0.48 1.94
N ILE A 271 19.54 1.21 1.71
CA ILE A 271 19.53 2.57 1.18
C ILE A 271 20.24 3.54 2.15
N ASP A 272 19.98 3.39 3.46
CA ASP A 272 20.65 4.17 4.52
C ASP A 272 22.17 3.86 4.56
N GLN A 273 22.57 2.59 4.45
CA GLN A 273 23.96 2.17 4.36
C GLN A 273 24.70 2.69 3.10
N CYS A 274 23.97 3.01 2.03
CA CYS A 274 24.49 3.70 0.85
C CYS A 274 24.57 5.23 1.03
N GLY A 275 24.15 5.77 2.18
CA GLY A 275 24.22 7.20 2.51
C GLY A 275 23.15 8.05 1.82
N TRP A 276 22.02 7.44 1.40
CA TRP A 276 20.95 8.15 0.71
C TRP A 276 19.96 8.86 1.64
N LYS A 277 19.85 8.45 2.89
CA LYS A 277 18.91 9.03 3.84
C LYS A 277 19.12 10.55 4.01
N GLY A 278 18.06 11.31 3.76
CA GLY A 278 18.10 12.78 3.81
C GLY A 278 18.73 13.46 2.58
N ARG A 279 19.29 12.70 1.62
CA ARG A 279 19.91 13.24 0.39
C ARG A 279 18.87 13.75 -0.59
N THR A 280 19.26 14.74 -1.37
CA THR A 280 18.44 15.34 -2.44
C THR A 280 19.22 15.36 -3.74
N VAL A 281 18.56 15.07 -4.87
CA VAL A 281 19.06 15.18 -6.23
C VAL A 281 18.06 15.99 -7.04
N GLY A 282 18.43 17.16 -7.52
CA GLY A 282 17.48 18.09 -8.13
C GLY A 282 16.39 18.50 -7.12
N ARG A 283 15.14 18.23 -7.46
CA ARG A 283 13.96 18.50 -6.63
C ARG A 283 13.34 17.24 -6.00
N ALA A 284 13.91 16.07 -6.27
CA ALA A 284 13.56 14.81 -5.61
C ALA A 284 14.55 14.50 -4.49
N GLY A 285 14.11 13.84 -3.43
CA GLY A 285 14.96 13.49 -2.29
C GLY A 285 14.54 12.20 -1.60
N VAL A 286 15.38 11.75 -0.67
CA VAL A 286 15.09 10.68 0.27
C VAL A 286 14.73 11.30 1.62
N HIS A 287 13.65 10.85 2.23
CA HIS A 287 13.20 11.43 3.51
C HIS A 287 14.24 11.21 4.62
N ALA A 288 14.39 12.23 5.50
CA ALA A 288 15.45 12.25 6.51
C ALA A 288 15.30 11.21 7.62
N LYS A 289 14.07 10.77 7.91
CA LYS A 289 13.78 9.77 8.96
C LYS A 289 13.53 8.37 8.42
N GLN A 290 13.16 8.22 7.14
CA GLN A 290 12.83 6.94 6.52
C GLN A 290 13.42 6.85 5.11
N ALA A 291 14.47 6.07 4.95
CA ALA A 291 15.20 5.94 3.69
C ALA A 291 14.40 5.24 2.56
N LEU A 292 13.31 4.53 2.91
CA LEU A 292 12.39 3.94 1.92
C LEU A 292 11.51 4.97 1.21
N VAL A 293 11.36 6.18 1.77
CA VAL A 293 10.42 7.17 1.26
C VAL A 293 11.14 8.17 0.38
N LEU A 294 10.83 8.15 -0.92
CA LEU A 294 11.22 9.21 -1.84
C LEU A 294 10.20 10.36 -1.77
N VAL A 295 10.70 11.56 -1.83
CA VAL A 295 9.91 12.78 -1.58
C VAL A 295 10.10 13.82 -2.67
N ASN A 296 9.03 14.57 -2.93
CA ASN A 296 9.03 15.78 -3.74
C ASN A 296 9.38 16.97 -2.85
N ARG A 297 10.56 17.55 -3.04
CA ARG A 297 11.06 18.72 -2.28
C ARG A 297 10.47 20.06 -2.74
N GLY A 298 9.46 20.00 -3.59
CA GLY A 298 8.77 21.14 -4.19
C GLY A 298 9.04 21.25 -5.68
N GLY A 299 8.00 20.97 -6.47
CA GLY A 299 8.03 21.05 -7.94
C GLY A 299 8.88 19.98 -8.63
N ALA A 300 9.17 18.85 -7.99
CA ALA A 300 9.82 17.71 -8.66
C ALA A 300 8.94 17.17 -9.78
N THR A 301 9.57 16.71 -10.86
CA THR A 301 8.91 15.94 -11.91
C THR A 301 8.96 14.45 -11.61
N GLY A 302 8.09 13.66 -12.23
CA GLY A 302 8.14 12.21 -12.11
C GLY A 302 9.47 11.63 -12.62
N GLU A 303 10.03 12.20 -13.67
CA GLU A 303 11.34 11.81 -14.20
C GLU A 303 12.49 12.04 -13.20
N GLU A 304 12.47 13.15 -12.44
CA GLU A 304 13.46 13.40 -11.38
C GLU A 304 13.38 12.35 -10.28
N VAL A 305 12.16 11.91 -9.91
CA VAL A 305 11.97 10.84 -8.91
C VAL A 305 12.43 9.48 -9.46
N VAL A 306 12.13 9.18 -10.73
CA VAL A 306 12.62 7.95 -11.39
C VAL A 306 14.13 7.95 -11.50
N ASN A 307 14.76 9.06 -11.86
CA ASN A 307 16.21 9.17 -11.89
C ASN A 307 16.84 8.91 -10.50
N LEU A 308 16.26 9.51 -9.45
CA LEU A 308 16.70 9.24 -8.06
C LEU A 308 16.52 7.75 -7.71
N CYS A 309 15.43 7.13 -8.12
CA CYS A 309 15.19 5.70 -7.92
C CYS A 309 16.30 4.85 -8.56
N HIS A 310 16.69 5.14 -9.81
CA HIS A 310 17.75 4.40 -10.52
C HIS A 310 19.11 4.56 -9.83
N LEU A 311 19.49 5.78 -9.41
CA LEU A 311 20.74 6.02 -8.67
C LEU A 311 20.80 5.19 -7.38
N ILE A 312 19.69 5.13 -6.64
CA ILE A 312 19.59 4.31 -5.42
C ILE A 312 19.73 2.83 -5.75
N GLN A 313 19.05 2.34 -6.80
CA GLN A 313 19.13 0.95 -7.23
C GLN A 313 20.56 0.54 -7.63
N GLU A 314 21.28 1.40 -8.35
CA GLU A 314 22.67 1.17 -8.76
C GLU A 314 23.60 1.08 -7.56
N ASP A 315 23.49 2.00 -6.60
CA ASP A 315 24.31 2.01 -5.39
C ASP A 315 24.04 0.78 -4.50
N VAL A 316 22.77 0.41 -4.30
CA VAL A 316 22.41 -0.79 -3.53
C VAL A 316 22.91 -2.05 -4.22
N LYS A 317 22.74 -2.15 -5.55
CA LYS A 317 23.24 -3.29 -6.33
C LYS A 317 24.76 -3.37 -6.27
N SER A 318 25.46 -2.26 -6.41
CA SER A 318 26.94 -2.19 -6.34
C SER A 318 27.45 -2.62 -4.97
N LYS A 319 26.83 -2.16 -3.88
CA LYS A 319 27.29 -2.40 -2.51
C LYS A 319 26.92 -3.80 -1.98
N PHE A 320 25.69 -4.26 -2.24
CA PHE A 320 25.15 -5.49 -1.66
C PHE A 320 24.98 -6.63 -2.68
N GLY A 321 25.07 -6.35 -3.98
CA GLY A 321 24.74 -7.30 -5.04
C GLY A 321 23.27 -7.73 -4.98
N ILE A 322 22.37 -6.85 -4.56
CA ILE A 322 20.93 -7.05 -4.45
C ILE A 322 20.22 -6.00 -5.31
N GLU A 323 19.28 -6.44 -6.14
CA GLU A 323 18.39 -5.54 -6.87
C GLU A 323 17.14 -5.25 -6.04
N ILE A 324 16.89 -3.99 -5.74
CA ILE A 324 15.64 -3.54 -5.13
C ILE A 324 14.68 -3.04 -6.21
N LYS A 325 13.38 -3.31 -6.03
CA LYS A 325 12.34 -2.96 -7.01
C LYS A 325 11.38 -1.94 -6.44
N PRO A 326 10.89 -0.98 -7.25
CA PRO A 326 9.83 -0.09 -6.82
C PRO A 326 8.57 -0.88 -6.43
N GLU A 327 7.93 -0.45 -5.34
CA GLU A 327 6.58 -0.83 -4.95
C GLU A 327 5.55 0.11 -5.59
N VAL A 328 5.95 1.36 -5.81
CA VAL A 328 5.13 2.41 -6.38
C VAL A 328 4.86 2.14 -7.86
N ASN A 329 3.61 2.34 -8.28
CA ASN A 329 3.22 2.23 -9.69
C ASN A 329 3.64 3.50 -10.43
N ILE A 330 4.43 3.33 -11.50
CA ILE A 330 4.89 4.41 -12.36
C ILE A 330 3.97 4.45 -13.58
N CYS A 331 3.45 5.63 -13.93
CA CYS A 331 2.56 5.82 -15.08
C CYS A 331 2.87 7.12 -15.83
N GLY A 332 2.57 7.13 -17.14
CA GLY A 332 2.77 8.24 -18.07
C GLY A 332 3.16 7.73 -19.44
#